data_9a0754361e458b47a876354bcdffe81c
#
_entry.id   9a0754361e458b47a876354bcdffe81c
#
_cell.length_a   1.000
_cell.length_b   1.000
_cell.length_c   1.000
_cell.angle_alpha   90.00
_cell.angle_beta   90.00
_cell.angle_gamma   90.00
#
_symmetry.space_group_name_H-M   'P 1'
#
loop_
_entity.id
_entity.type
_entity.pdbx_description
1 polymer ?
#
loop_
_entity_poly.entity_id
_entity_poly.type
_entity_poly.pdbx_seq_one_letter_code
_entity_poly.pdbx_strand_id
1 'polypeptide(L)'
;MAEQRENFEIDLPNVELQDYETLHEFAKAAKTKLDQNSWDYLFGAAYTETTCRRNRQALDSTAFRPRVLRNVEHVDASAQFLGQKLRLPVVLAPIGSMQDFDVEAGAGPTKAAAEFGCLHMLSSVCAPGLEAVAAAAPNHPKIFQLYVRGDANFVDDHVKRALDNGYIAFAFTVDLDYYSKRERDLAKRYVTTGRRLAGYNEDHQMRFSWDDVKRVQDKFDIPIILKGIATAEDAHACVENGIDVIYVSNHGGRQLDHGRGGLDVLSEVVTAADGKAKVMLDGGIMRGADLVKAMALGADAVGMGRFQGMAIAAGGAPALVRALELLEDEVRAALGMLGVTSYAE
;
A
#
# COMPACT_ATOMS: atom_id res chain seq x y z
N MET A 1 19.04 22.92 -0.55
CA MET A 1 17.96 22.00 -1.02
C MET A 1 17.37 21.12 0.11
N ALA A 2 17.92 21.09 1.30
CA ALA A 2 17.29 20.49 2.49
C ALA A 2 16.21 21.38 3.13
N GLU A 3 16.37 22.68 3.04
CA GLU A 3 15.47 23.69 3.67
C GLU A 3 14.07 23.82 3.03
N GLN A 4 13.90 23.41 1.77
CA GLN A 4 12.59 23.51 1.11
C GLN A 4 11.58 22.41 1.50
N ARG A 5 11.97 21.43 2.32
CA ARG A 5 11.10 20.32 2.75
C ARG A 5 10.45 20.51 4.11
N GLU A 6 10.90 21.48 4.90
CA GLU A 6 10.29 21.85 6.19
C GLU A 6 9.09 22.80 6.05
N ASN A 7 8.84 23.34 4.86
CA ASN A 7 7.80 24.33 4.60
C ASN A 7 6.37 23.76 4.48
N PHE A 8 6.11 22.52 4.91
CA PHE A 8 4.75 22.01 5.12
C PHE A 8 4.28 22.12 6.57
N GLU A 9 4.92 22.92 7.40
CA GLU A 9 4.30 23.41 8.63
C GLU A 9 3.29 24.51 8.30
N ILE A 10 2.21 24.12 7.60
CA ILE A 10 1.01 24.94 7.60
C ILE A 10 0.54 24.98 9.04
N ASP A 11 0.39 26.16 9.59
CA ASP A 11 -0.23 26.36 10.91
C ASP A 11 -1.71 26.06 10.78
N LEU A 12 -2.04 24.78 10.95
CA LEU A 12 -3.40 24.27 10.82
C LEU A 12 -4.16 24.56 12.11
N PRO A 13 -5.38 25.11 12.04
CA PRO A 13 -6.22 25.27 13.21
C PRO A 13 -6.55 23.90 13.83
N ASN A 14 -6.88 23.87 15.11
CA ASN A 14 -7.48 22.71 15.73
C ASN A 14 -8.96 22.66 15.33
N VAL A 15 -9.29 21.75 14.42
CA VAL A 15 -10.66 21.47 13.97
C VAL A 15 -11.03 20.03 14.29
N GLU A 16 -12.32 19.77 14.37
CA GLU A 16 -12.83 18.40 14.55
C GLU A 16 -12.61 17.59 13.27
N LEU A 17 -12.51 16.27 13.41
CA LEU A 17 -12.20 15.37 12.30
C LEU A 17 -13.14 15.51 11.08
N GLN A 18 -14.45 15.70 11.33
CA GLN A 18 -15.45 15.87 10.28
C GLN A 18 -15.24 17.16 9.46
N ASP A 19 -14.52 18.13 10.02
CA ASP A 19 -14.25 19.43 9.42
C ASP A 19 -12.90 19.45 8.68
N TYR A 20 -12.19 18.31 8.60
CA TYR A 20 -10.94 18.24 7.84
C TYR A 20 -11.23 18.42 6.35
N GLU A 21 -10.52 19.37 5.75
CA GLU A 21 -10.62 19.71 4.32
C GLU A 21 -9.36 19.36 3.53
N THR A 22 -8.26 18.99 4.22
CA THR A 22 -6.99 18.68 3.57
C THR A 22 -6.35 17.41 4.10
N LEU A 23 -5.60 16.71 3.23
CA LEU A 23 -4.87 15.52 3.63
C LEU A 23 -3.73 15.79 4.62
N HIS A 24 -3.27 17.04 4.73
CA HIS A 24 -2.22 17.46 5.69
C HIS A 24 -2.71 17.39 7.14
N GLU A 25 -3.99 17.60 7.39
CA GLU A 25 -4.56 17.59 8.74
C GLU A 25 -4.44 16.20 9.39
N PHE A 26 -4.61 15.14 8.60
CA PHE A 26 -4.41 13.77 9.10
C PHE A 26 -2.94 13.50 9.50
N ALA A 27 -1.98 14.00 8.73
CA ALA A 27 -0.56 13.83 9.05
C ALA A 27 -0.21 14.61 10.34
N LYS A 28 -0.72 15.86 10.50
CA LYS A 28 -0.56 16.66 11.72
C LYS A 28 -1.18 15.96 12.93
N ALA A 29 -2.43 15.50 12.81
CA ALA A 29 -3.14 14.81 13.88
C ALA A 29 -2.42 13.52 14.30
N ALA A 30 -1.97 12.72 13.35
CA ALA A 30 -1.20 11.50 13.61
C ALA A 30 0.11 11.81 14.36
N LYS A 31 0.87 12.82 13.90
CA LYS A 31 2.12 13.25 14.55
C LYS A 31 1.91 13.71 15.99
N THR A 32 0.76 14.32 16.27
CA THR A 32 0.40 14.79 17.62
C THR A 32 -0.06 13.65 18.54
N LYS A 33 -0.77 12.65 17.99
CA LYS A 33 -1.35 11.54 18.77
C LYS A 33 -0.37 10.39 18.99
N LEU A 34 0.46 10.08 18.03
CA LEU A 34 1.44 9.01 18.15
C LEU A 34 2.61 9.42 19.04
N ASP A 35 3.09 8.49 19.85
CA ASP A 35 4.39 8.66 20.48
C ASP A 35 5.52 8.68 19.43
N GLN A 36 6.69 9.19 19.83
CA GLN A 36 7.81 9.34 18.89
C GLN A 36 8.29 8.01 18.29
N ASN A 37 8.14 6.88 19.01
CA ASN A 37 8.55 5.57 18.49
C ASN A 37 7.59 5.11 17.38
N SER A 38 6.29 5.17 17.64
CA SER A 38 5.25 4.80 16.69
C SER A 38 5.28 5.71 15.46
N TRP A 39 5.51 7.01 15.65
CA TRP A 39 5.70 7.95 14.53
C TRP A 39 6.92 7.60 13.68
N ASP A 40 8.09 7.37 14.30
CA ASP A 40 9.32 7.04 13.57
C ASP A 40 9.20 5.67 12.87
N TYR A 41 8.50 4.71 13.49
CA TYR A 41 8.21 3.45 12.83
C TYR A 41 7.31 3.64 11.60
N LEU A 42 6.24 4.45 11.70
CA LEU A 42 5.33 4.71 10.59
C LEU A 42 6.05 5.45 9.46
N PHE A 43 6.79 6.51 9.80
CA PHE A 43 7.34 7.43 8.82
C PHE A 43 8.71 7.03 8.30
N GLY A 44 9.54 6.39 9.13
CA GLY A 44 10.93 6.05 8.85
C GLY A 44 11.11 5.04 7.70
N ALA A 45 12.37 4.93 7.25
CA ALA A 45 12.78 4.02 6.18
C ALA A 45 14.13 3.36 6.50
N ALA A 46 14.73 2.67 5.53
CA ALA A 46 15.99 1.96 5.69
C ALA A 46 17.19 2.90 5.65
N TYR A 47 18.17 2.69 6.49
CA TYR A 47 19.49 3.35 6.51
C TYR A 47 19.38 4.87 6.34
N THR A 48 19.87 5.42 5.22
CA THR A 48 19.86 6.86 4.91
C THR A 48 18.52 7.35 4.36
N GLU A 49 17.54 6.48 4.22
CA GLU A 49 16.19 6.76 3.70
C GLU A 49 16.20 7.32 2.25
N THR A 50 17.24 7.02 1.49
CA THR A 50 17.41 7.53 0.12
C THR A 50 16.33 6.99 -0.82
N THR A 51 16.01 5.69 -0.76
CA THR A 51 14.93 5.10 -1.56
C THR A 51 13.57 5.74 -1.22
N CYS A 52 13.32 6.02 0.06
CA CYS A 52 12.09 6.69 0.47
C CYS A 52 11.96 8.09 -0.15
N ARG A 53 13.06 8.87 -0.16
CA ARG A 53 13.11 10.18 -0.84
C ARG A 53 12.93 10.07 -2.35
N ARG A 54 13.55 9.04 -2.98
CA ARG A 54 13.39 8.77 -4.41
C ARG A 54 11.96 8.43 -4.81
N ASN A 55 11.22 7.70 -3.97
CA ASN A 55 9.79 7.49 -4.19
C ASN A 55 9.03 8.81 -4.35
N ARG A 56 9.26 9.76 -3.44
CA ARG A 56 8.60 11.07 -3.55
C ARG A 56 9.13 11.87 -4.74
N GLN A 57 10.45 11.84 -4.98
CA GLN A 57 11.07 12.54 -6.10
C GLN A 57 10.55 12.04 -7.46
N ALA A 58 10.38 10.73 -7.64
CA ALA A 58 9.82 10.14 -8.86
C ALA A 58 8.42 10.71 -9.16
N LEU A 59 7.56 10.74 -8.13
CA LEU A 59 6.23 11.34 -8.24
C LEU A 59 6.28 12.85 -8.51
N ASP A 60 7.13 13.60 -7.81
CA ASP A 60 7.24 15.05 -7.97
C ASP A 60 7.84 15.45 -9.33
N SER A 61 8.75 14.64 -9.88
CA SER A 61 9.40 14.90 -11.17
C SER A 61 8.51 14.59 -12.37
N THR A 62 7.47 13.79 -12.18
CA THR A 62 6.51 13.47 -13.24
C THR A 62 5.47 14.58 -13.35
N ALA A 63 5.41 15.23 -14.52
CA ALA A 63 4.49 16.32 -14.76
C ALA A 63 3.28 15.90 -15.60
N PHE A 64 2.15 16.51 -15.34
CA PHE A 64 0.94 16.36 -16.17
C PHE A 64 1.03 17.19 -17.43
N ARG A 65 0.36 16.71 -18.50
CA ARG A 65 0.15 17.43 -19.75
C ARG A 65 -1.34 17.72 -19.92
N PRO A 66 -1.86 18.85 -19.41
CA PRO A 66 -3.28 19.14 -19.41
C PRO A 66 -3.78 19.50 -20.79
N ARG A 67 -5.06 19.22 -21.07
CA ARG A 67 -5.78 19.65 -22.24
C ARG A 67 -7.01 20.45 -21.83
N VAL A 68 -7.29 21.54 -22.51
CA VAL A 68 -8.38 22.47 -22.20
C VAL A 68 -9.54 22.36 -23.18
N LEU A 69 -10.68 22.99 -22.84
CA LEU A 69 -11.90 23.01 -23.65
C LEU A 69 -12.47 21.62 -23.93
N ARG A 70 -12.33 20.71 -22.96
CA ARG A 70 -12.92 19.36 -22.96
C ARG A 70 -14.14 19.38 -22.05
N ASN A 71 -15.19 18.67 -22.45
CA ASN A 71 -16.33 18.46 -21.56
C ASN A 71 -15.95 17.44 -20.48
N VAL A 72 -15.82 17.92 -19.26
CA VAL A 72 -15.47 17.11 -18.07
C VAL A 72 -16.55 17.24 -17.00
N GLU A 73 -17.79 17.46 -17.40
CA GLU A 73 -18.94 17.59 -16.48
C GLU A 73 -19.11 16.35 -15.60
N HIS A 74 -18.79 15.17 -16.15
CA HIS A 74 -18.91 13.89 -15.44
C HIS A 74 -17.58 13.15 -15.46
N VAL A 75 -16.86 13.20 -14.34
CA VAL A 75 -15.60 12.47 -14.14
C VAL A 75 -15.88 11.19 -13.33
N ASP A 76 -15.49 10.05 -13.87
CA ASP A 76 -15.53 8.74 -13.20
C ASP A 76 -14.12 8.36 -12.71
N ALA A 77 -13.94 8.39 -11.38
CA ALA A 77 -12.70 7.99 -10.71
C ALA A 77 -12.70 6.49 -10.29
N SER A 78 -13.73 5.73 -10.66
CA SER A 78 -13.82 4.31 -10.35
C SER A 78 -12.94 3.46 -11.27
N ALA A 79 -12.59 2.25 -10.81
CA ALA A 79 -11.84 1.27 -11.59
C ALA A 79 -12.25 -0.16 -11.25
N GLN A 80 -11.83 -1.12 -12.09
CA GLN A 80 -11.99 -2.54 -11.85
C GLN A 80 -10.64 -3.14 -11.44
N PHE A 81 -10.62 -3.86 -10.31
CA PHE A 81 -9.43 -4.58 -9.87
C PHE A 81 -9.80 -5.88 -9.16
N LEU A 82 -9.16 -7.00 -9.52
CA LEU A 82 -9.45 -8.34 -8.98
C LEU A 82 -10.96 -8.70 -9.03
N GLY A 83 -11.64 -8.36 -10.13
CA GLY A 83 -13.07 -8.60 -10.31
C GLY A 83 -13.99 -7.69 -9.47
N GLN A 84 -13.44 -6.73 -8.74
CA GLN A 84 -14.20 -5.80 -7.91
C GLN A 84 -14.28 -4.42 -8.55
N LYS A 85 -15.46 -3.79 -8.51
CA LYS A 85 -15.60 -2.37 -8.83
C LYS A 85 -15.22 -1.55 -7.60
N LEU A 86 -14.21 -0.72 -7.73
CA LEU A 86 -13.69 0.15 -6.67
C LEU A 86 -14.10 1.60 -6.93
N ARG A 87 -14.49 2.32 -5.89
CA ARG A 87 -14.78 3.77 -5.95
C ARG A 87 -13.55 4.59 -6.35
N LEU A 88 -12.37 4.19 -5.84
CA LEU A 88 -11.05 4.59 -6.33
C LEU A 88 -10.18 3.34 -6.53
N PRO A 89 -9.22 3.31 -7.47
CA PRO A 89 -8.28 2.20 -7.66
C PRO A 89 -7.23 2.15 -6.53
N VAL A 90 -7.69 2.08 -5.29
CA VAL A 90 -6.88 2.09 -4.08
C VAL A 90 -6.96 0.73 -3.38
N VAL A 91 -5.80 0.21 -3.04
CA VAL A 91 -5.62 -0.88 -2.08
C VAL A 91 -4.93 -0.31 -0.85
N LEU A 92 -5.57 -0.35 0.30
CA LEU A 92 -4.92 -0.03 1.56
C LEU A 92 -3.82 -1.07 1.80
N ALA A 93 -2.55 -0.64 1.71
CA ALA A 93 -1.39 -1.52 1.67
C ALA A 93 -1.16 -2.27 2.99
N PRO A 94 -0.47 -3.43 2.99
CA PRO A 94 -0.28 -4.22 4.19
C PRO A 94 0.70 -3.53 5.15
N ILE A 95 0.19 -3.03 6.26
CA ILE A 95 0.98 -2.43 7.34
C ILE A 95 1.01 -3.38 8.52
N GLY A 96 2.21 -3.79 8.93
CA GLY A 96 2.41 -4.52 10.18
C GLY A 96 2.25 -3.61 11.40
N SER A 97 1.89 -4.21 12.54
CA SER A 97 1.82 -3.47 13.82
C SER A 97 0.85 -2.29 13.85
N MET A 98 -0.28 -2.37 13.11
CA MET A 98 -1.33 -1.33 13.17
C MET A 98 -1.87 -1.12 14.59
N GLN A 99 -1.78 -2.13 15.46
CA GLN A 99 -2.12 -2.03 16.87
C GLN A 99 -1.25 -1.02 17.65
N ASP A 100 -0.11 -0.61 17.11
CA ASP A 100 0.71 0.46 17.67
C ASP A 100 0.20 1.87 17.28
N PHE A 101 -0.79 1.95 16.38
CA PHE A 101 -1.38 3.20 15.90
C PHE A 101 -2.82 3.42 16.37
N ASP A 102 -3.61 2.32 16.43
CA ASP A 102 -5.02 2.36 16.82
C ASP A 102 -5.47 1.04 17.42
N VAL A 103 -6.45 1.10 18.33
CA VAL A 103 -6.96 -0.05 19.09
C VAL A 103 -7.66 -1.09 18.20
N GLU A 104 -8.27 -0.68 17.09
CA GLU A 104 -8.90 -1.59 16.13
C GLU A 104 -7.88 -2.29 15.23
N ALA A 105 -6.63 -1.83 15.23
CA ALA A 105 -5.53 -2.43 14.46
C ALA A 105 -5.91 -2.68 12.99
N GLY A 106 -5.75 -3.91 12.48
CA GLY A 106 -6.08 -4.27 11.10
C GLY A 106 -7.58 -4.27 10.78
N ALA A 107 -8.46 -4.29 11.78
CA ALA A 107 -9.91 -4.21 11.56
C ALA A 107 -10.35 -2.80 11.13
N GLY A 108 -9.70 -1.74 11.65
CA GLY A 108 -10.00 -0.36 11.29
C GLY A 108 -9.91 -0.09 9.78
N PRO A 109 -8.76 -0.34 9.14
CA PRO A 109 -8.64 -0.21 7.67
C PRO A 109 -9.63 -1.06 6.88
N THR A 110 -9.94 -2.27 7.34
CA THR A 110 -10.92 -3.14 6.65
C THR A 110 -12.33 -2.55 6.70
N LYS A 111 -12.75 -2.01 7.86
CA LYS A 111 -14.03 -1.30 7.99
C LYS A 111 -14.09 -0.06 7.11
N ALA A 112 -13.02 0.75 7.12
CA ALA A 112 -12.94 1.95 6.27
C ALA A 112 -12.98 1.60 4.78
N ALA A 113 -12.28 0.54 4.35
CA ALA A 113 -12.31 0.07 2.98
C ALA A 113 -13.71 -0.38 2.56
N ALA A 114 -14.42 -1.08 3.46
CA ALA A 114 -15.80 -1.53 3.23
C ALA A 114 -16.78 -0.37 3.10
N GLU A 115 -16.64 0.65 3.94
CA GLU A 115 -17.51 1.84 3.93
C GLU A 115 -17.24 2.71 2.70
N PHE A 116 -15.97 2.96 2.38
CA PHE A 116 -15.59 3.81 1.26
C PHE A 116 -15.79 3.12 -0.10
N GLY A 117 -15.53 1.83 -0.21
CA GLY A 117 -15.58 1.08 -1.48
C GLY A 117 -14.22 0.94 -2.17
N CYS A 118 -13.15 0.67 -1.41
CA CYS A 118 -11.83 0.27 -1.91
C CYS A 118 -11.41 -1.09 -1.32
N LEU A 119 -10.20 -1.59 -1.58
CA LEU A 119 -9.70 -2.84 -1.01
C LEU A 119 -8.76 -2.59 0.18
N HIS A 120 -8.70 -3.55 1.10
CA HIS A 120 -7.65 -3.62 2.11
C HIS A 120 -6.85 -4.91 1.98
N MET A 121 -5.53 -4.79 2.08
CA MET A 121 -4.58 -5.91 2.17
C MET A 121 -4.08 -6.01 3.61
N LEU A 122 -4.54 -7.03 4.32
CA LEU A 122 -4.14 -7.27 5.70
C LEU A 122 -2.74 -7.90 5.78
N SER A 123 -1.87 -7.35 6.60
CA SER A 123 -0.56 -7.94 6.88
C SER A 123 -0.64 -9.08 7.91
N SER A 124 0.11 -10.17 7.66
CA SER A 124 0.23 -11.30 8.60
C SER A 124 0.86 -10.95 9.95
N VAL A 125 1.42 -9.73 10.11
CA VAL A 125 2.02 -9.23 11.36
C VAL A 125 1.20 -8.09 11.97
N CYS A 126 -0.10 -8.11 11.71
CA CYS A 126 -1.07 -7.16 12.22
C CYS A 126 -2.13 -7.88 13.07
N ALA A 127 -2.39 -7.37 14.28
CA ALA A 127 -3.51 -7.85 15.09
C ALA A 127 -4.85 -7.34 14.48
N PRO A 128 -5.97 -7.94 14.84
CA PRO A 128 -6.17 -9.11 15.69
C PRO A 128 -5.98 -10.45 14.96
N GLY A 129 -5.52 -10.47 13.72
CA GLY A 129 -5.36 -11.65 12.90
C GLY A 129 -6.45 -11.77 11.82
N LEU A 130 -6.23 -12.68 10.86
CA LEU A 130 -7.02 -12.72 9.63
C LEU A 130 -8.50 -13.06 9.85
N GLU A 131 -8.82 -13.96 10.79
CA GLU A 131 -10.20 -14.37 11.06
C GLU A 131 -11.02 -13.23 11.69
N ALA A 132 -10.44 -12.57 12.70
CA ALA A 132 -11.11 -11.48 13.38
C ALA A 132 -11.29 -10.25 12.47
N VAL A 133 -10.30 -9.98 11.61
CA VAL A 133 -10.40 -8.92 10.60
C VAL A 133 -11.44 -9.26 9.54
N ALA A 134 -11.53 -10.52 9.11
CA ALA A 134 -12.59 -10.97 8.21
C ALA A 134 -13.97 -10.79 8.82
N ALA A 135 -14.12 -11.14 10.09
CA ALA A 135 -15.39 -10.98 10.83
C ALA A 135 -15.79 -9.51 11.04
N ALA A 136 -14.84 -8.57 11.06
CA ALA A 136 -15.13 -7.14 11.19
C ALA A 136 -15.84 -6.53 9.96
N ALA A 137 -15.68 -7.14 8.77
CA ALA A 137 -16.37 -6.77 7.53
C ALA A 137 -16.57 -8.04 6.67
N PRO A 138 -17.52 -8.91 7.03
CA PRO A 138 -17.61 -10.27 6.47
C PRO A 138 -17.90 -10.30 4.97
N ASN A 139 -18.68 -9.35 4.46
CA ASN A 139 -19.07 -9.28 3.05
C ASN A 139 -18.14 -8.43 2.19
N HIS A 140 -17.12 -7.83 2.79
CA HIS A 140 -16.19 -6.98 2.08
C HIS A 140 -15.04 -7.80 1.48
N PRO A 141 -14.73 -7.66 0.17
CA PRO A 141 -13.58 -8.32 -0.44
C PRO A 141 -12.28 -7.76 0.14
N LYS A 142 -11.37 -8.64 0.52
CA LYS A 142 -10.10 -8.28 1.15
C LYS A 142 -8.97 -9.19 0.68
N ILE A 143 -7.73 -8.75 0.82
CA ILE A 143 -6.51 -9.45 0.43
C ILE A 143 -5.71 -9.78 1.68
N PHE A 144 -5.09 -10.96 1.74
CA PHE A 144 -4.18 -11.32 2.81
C PHE A 144 -2.73 -11.30 2.34
N GLN A 145 -1.82 -10.70 3.11
CA GLN A 145 -0.39 -10.67 2.82
C GLN A 145 0.39 -11.46 3.86
N LEU A 146 1.28 -12.33 3.38
CA LEU A 146 2.14 -13.17 4.19
C LEU A 146 3.62 -12.78 4.09
N TYR A 147 4.28 -12.71 5.24
CA TYR A 147 5.72 -12.92 5.36
C TYR A 147 5.97 -14.39 5.69
N VAL A 148 6.82 -15.06 4.89
CA VAL A 148 7.06 -16.51 5.03
C VAL A 148 8.01 -16.75 6.21
N ARG A 149 7.47 -17.22 7.33
CA ARG A 149 8.21 -17.44 8.59
C ARG A 149 8.24 -18.89 9.04
N GLY A 150 7.76 -19.77 8.23
CA GLY A 150 7.70 -21.20 8.47
C GLY A 150 7.83 -21.99 7.19
N ASP A 151 7.76 -23.29 7.31
CA ASP A 151 7.85 -24.25 6.22
C ASP A 151 6.60 -24.23 5.31
N ALA A 152 6.53 -25.18 4.39
CA ALA A 152 5.40 -25.33 3.48
C ALA A 152 4.05 -25.48 4.22
N ASN A 153 4.02 -26.14 5.38
CA ASN A 153 2.79 -26.31 6.16
C ASN A 153 2.31 -24.97 6.75
N PHE A 154 3.25 -24.12 7.18
CA PHE A 154 2.95 -22.77 7.65
C PHE A 154 2.29 -21.92 6.54
N VAL A 155 2.84 -21.99 5.32
CA VAL A 155 2.28 -21.28 4.16
C VAL A 155 0.89 -21.80 3.83
N ASP A 156 0.74 -23.12 3.73
CA ASP A 156 -0.51 -23.79 3.39
C ASP A 156 -1.64 -23.49 4.40
N ASP A 157 -1.32 -23.49 5.69
CA ASP A 157 -2.27 -23.11 6.74
C ASP A 157 -2.78 -21.69 6.54
N HIS A 158 -1.90 -20.74 6.27
CA HIS A 158 -2.30 -19.34 6.05
C HIS A 158 -3.13 -19.16 4.78
N VAL A 159 -2.79 -19.84 3.68
CA VAL A 159 -3.58 -19.79 2.44
C VAL A 159 -4.97 -20.38 2.67
N LYS A 160 -5.04 -21.56 3.30
CA LYS A 160 -6.30 -22.21 3.63
C LYS A 160 -7.18 -21.31 4.52
N ARG A 161 -6.63 -20.76 5.57
CA ARG A 161 -7.36 -19.86 6.49
C ARG A 161 -7.83 -18.59 5.77
N ALA A 162 -7.04 -18.03 4.87
CA ALA A 162 -7.46 -16.89 4.05
C ALA A 162 -8.65 -17.26 3.17
N LEU A 163 -8.61 -18.39 2.47
CA LEU A 163 -9.71 -18.93 1.67
C LEU A 163 -10.97 -19.15 2.51
N ASP A 164 -10.83 -19.86 3.65
CA ASP A 164 -11.95 -20.17 4.57
C ASP A 164 -12.62 -18.91 5.13
N ASN A 165 -11.94 -17.76 5.15
CA ASN A 165 -12.42 -16.48 5.64
C ASN A 165 -12.73 -15.45 4.54
N GLY A 166 -12.85 -15.89 3.29
CA GLY A 166 -13.33 -15.08 2.18
C GLY A 166 -12.36 -14.00 1.69
N TYR A 167 -11.05 -14.19 1.88
CA TYR A 167 -10.03 -13.37 1.21
C TYR A 167 -10.01 -13.72 -0.29
N ILE A 168 -10.04 -12.71 -1.15
CA ILE A 168 -10.16 -12.88 -2.60
C ILE A 168 -8.83 -13.02 -3.34
N ALA A 169 -7.71 -12.74 -2.68
CA ALA A 169 -6.36 -12.90 -3.19
C ALA A 169 -5.36 -13.07 -2.04
N PHE A 170 -4.21 -13.68 -2.36
CA PHE A 170 -3.13 -13.92 -1.42
C PHE A 170 -1.83 -13.29 -1.91
N ALA A 171 -1.20 -12.47 -1.07
CA ALA A 171 0.00 -11.73 -1.42
C ALA A 171 1.23 -12.28 -0.68
N PHE A 172 2.27 -12.64 -1.42
CA PHE A 172 3.59 -12.86 -0.86
C PHE A 172 4.41 -11.58 -0.95
N THR A 173 5.08 -11.21 0.14
CA THR A 173 6.09 -10.16 0.12
C THR A 173 7.45 -10.80 -0.17
N VAL A 174 8.07 -10.39 -1.29
CA VAL A 174 9.30 -11.04 -1.81
C VAL A 174 10.52 -10.14 -1.80
N ASP A 175 10.43 -8.94 -1.23
CA ASP A 175 11.54 -7.99 -1.05
C ASP A 175 12.10 -7.99 0.40
N LEU A 176 11.89 -9.07 1.13
CA LEU A 176 12.24 -9.19 2.56
C LEU A 176 13.14 -10.39 2.86
N ASP A 177 13.99 -10.79 1.94
CA ASP A 177 14.96 -11.88 2.13
C ASP A 177 15.91 -11.60 3.29
N TYR A 178 16.32 -10.35 3.42
CA TYR A 178 17.02 -9.82 4.56
C TYR A 178 16.28 -8.64 5.16
N TYR A 179 16.21 -8.58 6.48
CA TYR A 179 15.59 -7.47 7.18
C TYR A 179 16.53 -6.26 7.22
N SER A 180 16.14 -5.16 6.59
CA SER A 180 16.97 -3.95 6.59
C SER A 180 17.03 -3.28 7.97
N LYS A 181 18.01 -2.42 8.16
CA LYS A 181 18.18 -1.63 9.39
C LYS A 181 17.38 -0.33 9.27
N ARG A 182 16.35 -0.19 10.11
CA ARG A 182 15.62 1.06 10.31
C ARG A 182 16.27 1.81 11.45
N GLU A 183 17.14 2.75 11.13
CA GLU A 183 18.04 3.35 12.12
C GLU A 183 17.29 4.18 13.16
N ARG A 184 16.16 4.81 12.81
CA ARG A 184 15.32 5.52 13.78
C ARG A 184 14.82 4.60 14.90
N ASP A 185 14.41 3.36 14.56
CA ASP A 185 13.94 2.36 15.50
C ASP A 185 15.11 1.79 16.31
N LEU A 186 16.19 1.42 15.61
CA LEU A 186 17.38 0.80 16.22
C LEU A 186 18.08 1.73 17.21
N ALA A 187 18.21 3.02 16.90
CA ALA A 187 18.83 4.00 17.78
C ALA A 187 18.11 4.09 19.13
N LYS A 188 16.79 3.91 19.12
CA LYS A 188 15.94 3.91 20.32
C LYS A 188 15.71 2.54 20.93
N ARG A 189 16.28 1.47 20.35
CA ARG A 189 16.02 0.06 20.75
C ARG A 189 14.53 -0.30 20.66
N TYR A 190 13.79 0.36 19.79
CA TYR A 190 12.37 0.13 19.63
C TYR A 190 12.09 -1.10 18.76
N VAL A 191 11.18 -1.94 19.21
CA VAL A 191 10.67 -3.10 18.48
C VAL A 191 9.16 -3.04 18.51
N THR A 192 8.52 -3.01 17.34
CA THR A 192 7.06 -2.94 17.21
C THR A 192 6.38 -4.16 17.82
N THR A 193 5.12 -4.00 18.19
CA THR A 193 4.33 -5.08 18.80
C THR A 193 4.19 -6.27 17.83
N GLY A 194 3.91 -6.04 16.57
CA GLY A 194 3.80 -7.11 15.57
C GLY A 194 5.11 -7.89 15.41
N ARG A 195 6.26 -7.21 15.44
CA ARG A 195 7.57 -7.87 15.36
C ARG A 195 7.89 -8.68 16.61
N ARG A 196 7.52 -8.19 17.78
CA ARG A 196 7.69 -8.94 19.04
C ARG A 196 6.86 -10.22 19.05
N LEU A 197 5.61 -10.14 18.62
CA LEU A 197 4.69 -11.28 18.59
C LEU A 197 5.07 -12.30 17.52
N ALA A 198 5.56 -11.84 16.39
CA ALA A 198 5.88 -12.70 15.26
C ALA A 198 7.23 -13.43 15.39
N GLY A 199 8.12 -12.99 16.31
CA GLY A 199 9.46 -13.55 16.47
C GLY A 199 10.41 -13.22 15.32
N TYR A 200 11.66 -13.67 15.47
CA TYR A 200 12.73 -13.53 14.48
C TYR A 200 13.02 -14.90 13.87
N ASN A 201 12.37 -15.22 12.75
CA ASN A 201 12.76 -16.36 11.94
C ASN A 201 12.74 -15.94 10.46
N GLU A 202 13.88 -15.45 9.99
CA GLU A 202 14.05 -14.96 8.62
C GLU A 202 14.49 -16.10 7.66
N ASP A 203 14.93 -17.23 8.20
CA ASP A 203 15.51 -18.32 7.39
C ASP A 203 14.55 -18.86 6.32
N HIS A 204 13.26 -18.92 6.61
CA HIS A 204 12.27 -19.38 5.65
C HIS A 204 12.04 -18.36 4.55
N GLN A 205 12.00 -17.08 4.87
CA GLN A 205 11.84 -16.02 3.86
C GLN A 205 13.04 -15.98 2.90
N MET A 206 14.27 -16.15 3.41
CA MET A 206 15.48 -16.19 2.58
C MET A 206 15.53 -17.39 1.61
N ARG A 207 14.82 -18.46 1.90
CA ARG A 207 14.76 -19.68 1.05
C ARG A 207 13.57 -19.70 0.14
N PHE A 208 12.60 -18.80 0.34
CA PHE A 208 11.36 -18.78 -0.45
C PHE A 208 11.68 -18.45 -1.92
N SER A 209 11.20 -19.30 -2.82
CA SER A 209 11.58 -19.31 -4.22
C SER A 209 10.36 -19.44 -5.14
N TRP A 210 10.59 -19.40 -6.44
CA TRP A 210 9.56 -19.65 -7.46
C TRP A 210 8.92 -21.05 -7.33
N ASP A 211 9.67 -22.06 -6.90
CA ASP A 211 9.13 -23.40 -6.67
C ASP A 211 8.08 -23.41 -5.56
N ASP A 212 8.28 -22.59 -4.52
CA ASP A 212 7.32 -22.45 -3.42
C ASP A 212 6.05 -21.73 -3.89
N VAL A 213 6.19 -20.67 -4.70
CA VAL A 213 5.04 -19.96 -5.28
C VAL A 213 4.24 -20.90 -6.16
N LYS A 214 4.92 -21.63 -7.07
CA LYS A 214 4.28 -22.59 -7.95
C LYS A 214 3.56 -23.70 -7.18
N ARG A 215 4.17 -24.23 -6.12
CA ARG A 215 3.55 -25.21 -5.24
C ARG A 215 2.22 -24.72 -4.66
N VAL A 216 2.16 -23.44 -4.27
CA VAL A 216 0.93 -22.83 -3.75
C VAL A 216 -0.12 -22.69 -4.86
N GLN A 217 0.26 -22.23 -6.05
CA GLN A 217 -0.65 -22.12 -7.21
C GLN A 217 -1.20 -23.50 -7.62
N ASP A 218 -0.37 -24.55 -7.62
CA ASP A 218 -0.79 -25.91 -7.97
C ASP A 218 -1.76 -26.50 -6.91
N LYS A 219 -1.73 -26.01 -5.68
CA LYS A 219 -2.50 -26.55 -4.55
C LYS A 219 -3.78 -25.80 -4.22
N PHE A 220 -3.81 -24.50 -4.47
CA PHE A 220 -4.91 -23.62 -4.04
C PHE A 220 -5.40 -22.76 -5.19
N ASP A 221 -6.71 -22.67 -5.34
CA ASP A 221 -7.37 -21.78 -6.30
C ASP A 221 -7.62 -20.41 -5.66
N ILE A 222 -6.58 -19.58 -5.66
CA ILE A 222 -6.62 -18.21 -5.17
C ILE A 222 -5.66 -17.33 -5.97
N PRO A 223 -6.07 -16.15 -6.46
CA PRO A 223 -5.17 -15.23 -7.13
C PRO A 223 -3.94 -14.88 -6.30
N ILE A 224 -2.75 -14.96 -6.92
CA ILE A 224 -1.47 -14.68 -6.27
C ILE A 224 -0.95 -13.31 -6.65
N ILE A 225 -0.56 -12.55 -5.63
CA ILE A 225 0.09 -11.25 -5.74
C ILE A 225 1.54 -11.38 -5.29
N LEU A 226 2.51 -10.97 -6.10
CA LEU A 226 3.90 -10.84 -5.67
C LEU A 226 4.24 -9.37 -5.39
N LYS A 227 4.42 -9.03 -4.12
CA LYS A 227 4.75 -7.69 -3.66
C LYS A 227 6.25 -7.54 -3.44
N GLY A 228 6.86 -6.57 -4.10
CA GLY A 228 8.30 -6.29 -4.00
C GLY A 228 9.02 -6.33 -5.35
N ILE A 229 8.28 -6.40 -6.45
CA ILE A 229 8.83 -6.40 -7.79
C ILE A 229 9.31 -4.98 -8.15
N ALA A 230 10.54 -4.89 -8.68
CA ALA A 230 11.19 -3.60 -8.96
C ALA A 230 12.01 -3.58 -10.27
N THR A 231 11.85 -4.62 -11.12
CA THR A 231 12.57 -4.76 -12.39
C THR A 231 11.68 -5.38 -13.47
N ALA A 232 12.01 -5.13 -14.74
CA ALA A 232 11.35 -5.78 -15.87
C ALA A 232 11.61 -7.28 -15.90
N GLU A 233 12.81 -7.71 -15.48
CA GLU A 233 13.23 -9.10 -15.45
C GLU A 233 12.34 -9.92 -14.48
N ASP A 234 12.09 -9.40 -13.28
CA ASP A 234 11.20 -10.06 -12.32
C ASP A 234 9.74 -10.01 -12.78
N ALA A 235 9.34 -8.94 -13.46
CA ALA A 235 8.00 -8.85 -14.06
C ALA A 235 7.80 -9.90 -15.17
N HIS A 236 8.79 -10.15 -16.02
CA HIS A 236 8.75 -11.26 -16.98
C HIS A 236 8.65 -12.61 -16.28
N ALA A 237 9.44 -12.84 -15.23
CA ALA A 237 9.36 -14.05 -14.44
C ALA A 237 7.97 -14.23 -13.80
N CYS A 238 7.34 -13.15 -13.32
CA CYS A 238 5.95 -13.19 -12.84
C CYS A 238 4.98 -13.67 -13.93
N VAL A 239 5.09 -13.12 -15.14
CA VAL A 239 4.24 -13.51 -16.28
C VAL A 239 4.47 -14.96 -16.67
N GLU A 240 5.73 -15.41 -16.75
CA GLU A 240 6.09 -16.79 -17.09
C GLU A 240 5.55 -17.81 -16.07
N ASN A 241 5.47 -17.40 -14.81
CA ASN A 241 4.93 -18.23 -13.72
C ASN A 241 3.44 -18.00 -13.47
N GLY A 242 2.72 -17.24 -14.32
CA GLY A 242 1.27 -17.08 -14.22
C GLY A 242 0.80 -16.33 -12.98
N ILE A 243 1.55 -15.32 -12.54
CA ILE A 243 1.17 -14.46 -11.42
C ILE A 243 0.03 -13.52 -11.83
N ASP A 244 -1.02 -13.42 -11.00
CA ASP A 244 -2.20 -12.60 -11.31
C ASP A 244 -1.94 -11.11 -11.15
N VAL A 245 -1.16 -10.72 -10.13
CA VAL A 245 -0.86 -9.31 -9.84
C VAL A 245 0.62 -9.11 -9.53
N ILE A 246 1.27 -8.27 -10.32
CA ILE A 246 2.63 -7.77 -10.08
C ILE A 246 2.53 -6.50 -9.24
N TYR A 247 3.00 -6.55 -8.00
CA TYR A 247 2.96 -5.42 -7.10
C TYR A 247 4.32 -4.72 -7.07
N VAL A 248 4.44 -3.65 -7.86
CA VAL A 248 5.63 -2.79 -7.88
C VAL A 248 5.79 -2.10 -6.54
N SER A 249 6.84 -2.45 -5.83
CA SER A 249 7.08 -1.96 -4.48
C SER A 249 8.56 -2.06 -4.12
N ASN A 250 9.09 -1.03 -3.47
CA ASN A 250 10.35 -1.07 -2.74
C ASN A 250 10.10 -0.98 -1.22
N HIS A 251 8.93 -1.49 -0.78
CA HIS A 251 8.50 -1.45 0.62
C HIS A 251 8.42 -0.04 1.20
N GLY A 252 8.14 0.96 0.37
CA GLY A 252 8.17 2.37 0.77
C GLY A 252 9.58 2.85 1.19
N GLY A 253 10.64 2.25 0.65
CA GLY A 253 12.04 2.54 1.00
C GLY A 253 12.49 1.93 2.32
N ARG A 254 11.77 0.91 2.81
CA ARG A 254 12.01 0.31 4.14
C ARG A 254 12.88 -0.96 4.08
N GLN A 255 13.27 -1.41 2.88
CA GLN A 255 14.12 -2.57 2.62
C GLN A 255 15.45 -2.15 1.97
N LEU A 256 15.67 -2.44 0.71
CA LEU A 256 16.89 -2.03 0.01
C LEU A 256 16.93 -0.49 -0.08
N ASP A 257 17.91 0.13 0.60
CA ASP A 257 18.17 1.55 0.40
C ASP A 257 19.00 1.78 -0.88
N HIS A 258 19.02 3.00 -1.39
CA HIS A 258 19.62 3.38 -2.68
C HIS A 258 19.00 2.72 -3.92
N GLY A 259 17.82 2.07 -3.81
CA GLY A 259 17.01 1.62 -4.94
C GLY A 259 16.38 2.78 -5.72
N ARG A 260 15.73 2.46 -6.83
CA ARG A 260 14.93 3.41 -7.65
C ARG A 260 13.60 3.73 -6.96
N GLY A 261 12.98 4.85 -7.30
CA GLY A 261 11.60 5.16 -6.91
C GLY A 261 10.61 4.19 -7.57
N GLY A 262 9.51 3.88 -6.89
CA GLY A 262 8.51 2.94 -7.43
C GLY A 262 7.93 3.41 -8.77
N LEU A 263 7.62 4.71 -8.91
CA LEU A 263 7.11 5.24 -10.17
C LEU A 263 8.16 5.21 -11.30
N ASP A 264 9.47 5.29 -10.99
CA ASP A 264 10.55 5.23 -11.98
C ASP A 264 10.64 3.87 -12.67
N VAL A 265 10.19 2.79 -12.01
CA VAL A 265 10.23 1.43 -12.55
C VAL A 265 8.89 0.97 -13.10
N LEU A 266 7.81 1.71 -12.86
CA LEU A 266 6.46 1.29 -13.21
C LEU A 266 6.31 1.00 -14.72
N SER A 267 6.76 1.90 -15.58
CA SER A 267 6.58 1.75 -17.04
C SER A 267 7.32 0.54 -17.61
N GLU A 268 8.51 0.20 -17.10
CA GLU A 268 9.22 -1.00 -17.56
C GLU A 268 8.50 -2.28 -17.09
N VAL A 269 7.94 -2.28 -15.87
CA VAL A 269 7.16 -3.41 -15.34
C VAL A 269 5.85 -3.58 -16.10
N VAL A 270 5.12 -2.48 -16.37
CA VAL A 270 3.88 -2.52 -17.19
C VAL A 270 4.16 -3.08 -18.58
N THR A 271 5.27 -2.64 -19.21
CA THR A 271 5.68 -3.15 -20.52
C THR A 271 6.00 -4.64 -20.47
N ALA A 272 6.71 -5.10 -19.44
CA ALA A 272 7.06 -6.51 -19.25
C ALA A 272 5.83 -7.38 -18.92
N ALA A 273 4.85 -6.84 -18.19
CA ALA A 273 3.60 -7.51 -17.88
C ALA A 273 2.74 -7.76 -19.14
N ASP A 274 2.84 -6.92 -20.16
CA ASP A 274 2.20 -7.05 -21.48
C ASP A 274 0.69 -7.39 -21.39
N GLY A 275 0.00 -6.84 -20.37
CA GLY A 275 -1.40 -7.11 -20.10
C GLY A 275 -1.74 -8.54 -19.63
N LYS A 276 -0.73 -9.40 -19.40
CA LYS A 276 -0.90 -10.79 -18.96
C LYS A 276 -1.06 -10.91 -17.44
N ALA A 277 -0.63 -9.90 -16.70
CA ALA A 277 -0.85 -9.74 -15.27
C ALA A 277 -1.32 -8.31 -14.97
N LYS A 278 -2.07 -8.14 -13.89
CA LYS A 278 -2.39 -6.82 -13.37
C LYS A 278 -1.16 -6.21 -12.72
N VAL A 279 -1.02 -4.89 -12.80
CA VAL A 279 0.09 -4.17 -12.19
C VAL A 279 -0.42 -3.17 -11.17
N MET A 280 0.07 -3.24 -9.94
CA MET A 280 -0.20 -2.22 -8.93
C MET A 280 1.09 -1.64 -8.38
N LEU A 281 1.05 -0.42 -7.84
CA LEU A 281 2.21 0.34 -7.38
C LEU A 281 2.00 0.87 -5.97
N ASP A 282 3.02 0.80 -5.11
CA ASP A 282 3.11 1.67 -3.92
C ASP A 282 4.43 2.48 -3.92
N GLY A 283 4.61 3.25 -2.85
CA GLY A 283 5.82 4.05 -2.65
C GLY A 283 5.58 5.54 -2.85
N GLY A 284 5.22 6.22 -1.77
CA GLY A 284 5.09 7.68 -1.75
C GLY A 284 3.73 8.23 -2.18
N ILE A 285 2.73 7.39 -2.43
CA ILE A 285 1.36 7.83 -2.76
C ILE A 285 0.74 8.52 -1.54
N MET A 286 0.52 9.83 -1.65
CA MET A 286 0.02 10.70 -0.57
C MET A 286 -1.10 11.62 -1.05
N ARG A 287 -1.29 11.81 -2.36
CA ARG A 287 -2.20 12.77 -2.98
C ARG A 287 -2.95 12.15 -4.14
N GLY A 288 -4.09 12.72 -4.50
CA GLY A 288 -4.85 12.30 -5.69
C GLY A 288 -4.03 12.41 -6.98
N ALA A 289 -3.20 13.43 -7.11
CA ALA A 289 -2.28 13.59 -8.25
C ALA A 289 -1.28 12.41 -8.36
N ASP A 290 -0.79 11.86 -7.25
CA ASP A 290 0.12 10.72 -7.26
C ASP A 290 -0.57 9.47 -7.84
N LEU A 291 -1.82 9.24 -7.42
CA LEU A 291 -2.65 8.15 -7.94
C LEU A 291 -2.87 8.31 -9.45
N VAL A 292 -3.28 9.50 -9.91
CA VAL A 292 -3.52 9.76 -11.34
C VAL A 292 -2.25 9.53 -12.17
N LYS A 293 -1.06 9.92 -11.67
CA LYS A 293 0.22 9.66 -12.34
C LYS A 293 0.50 8.17 -12.49
N ALA A 294 0.28 7.38 -11.44
CA ALA A 294 0.47 5.93 -11.49
C ALA A 294 -0.48 5.26 -12.50
N MET A 295 -1.76 5.64 -12.49
CA MET A 295 -2.75 5.13 -13.43
C MET A 295 -2.41 5.51 -14.88
N ALA A 296 -2.00 6.76 -15.13
CA ALA A 296 -1.58 7.25 -16.44
C ALA A 296 -0.33 6.52 -16.99
N LEU A 297 0.51 5.98 -16.12
CA LEU A 297 1.68 5.16 -16.48
C LEU A 297 1.37 3.65 -16.56
N GLY A 298 0.10 3.27 -16.45
CA GLY A 298 -0.39 1.92 -16.71
C GLY A 298 -0.58 1.03 -15.49
N ALA A 299 -0.59 1.57 -14.28
CA ALA A 299 -1.03 0.81 -13.11
C ALA A 299 -2.54 0.53 -13.17
N ASP A 300 -2.97 -0.64 -12.69
CA ASP A 300 -4.38 -0.99 -12.50
C ASP A 300 -4.91 -0.54 -11.12
N ALA A 301 -4.02 -0.38 -10.14
CA ALA A 301 -4.33 0.11 -8.80
C ALA A 301 -3.10 0.68 -8.10
N VAL A 302 -3.31 1.43 -7.02
CA VAL A 302 -2.24 1.94 -6.16
C VAL A 302 -2.37 1.44 -4.73
N GLY A 303 -1.22 1.18 -4.09
CA GLY A 303 -1.12 0.83 -2.69
C GLY A 303 -0.89 2.07 -1.83
N MET A 304 -1.66 2.26 -0.76
CA MET A 304 -1.47 3.36 0.19
C MET A 304 -1.03 2.82 1.55
N GLY A 305 0.23 3.05 1.91
CA GLY A 305 0.80 2.62 3.20
C GLY A 305 0.79 3.75 4.23
N ARG A 306 1.83 4.58 4.26
CA ARG A 306 2.01 5.60 5.32
C ARG A 306 0.81 6.52 5.51
N PHE A 307 0.16 6.94 4.43
CA PHE A 307 -1.01 7.81 4.52
C PHE A 307 -2.19 7.12 5.22
N GLN A 308 -2.45 5.85 4.90
CA GLN A 308 -3.42 5.01 5.62
C GLN A 308 -3.09 4.95 7.12
N GLY A 309 -1.81 4.69 7.47
CA GLY A 309 -1.38 4.64 8.87
C GLY A 309 -1.57 5.98 9.60
N MET A 310 -1.30 7.11 8.93
CA MET A 310 -1.55 8.44 9.49
C MET A 310 -3.05 8.70 9.71
N ALA A 311 -3.89 8.36 8.72
CA ALA A 311 -5.34 8.56 8.86
C ALA A 311 -5.91 7.70 9.99
N ILE A 312 -5.51 6.44 10.10
CA ILE A 312 -5.91 5.57 11.22
C ILE A 312 -5.44 6.14 12.56
N ALA A 313 -4.20 6.59 12.68
CA ALA A 313 -3.69 7.21 13.91
C ALA A 313 -4.42 8.51 14.24
N ALA A 314 -4.85 9.28 13.24
CA ALA A 314 -5.59 10.52 13.42
C ALA A 314 -6.97 10.31 14.06
N GLY A 315 -7.68 9.20 13.75
CA GLY A 315 -9.03 9.00 14.29
C GLY A 315 -9.70 7.69 13.88
N GLY A 316 -8.92 6.60 13.67
CA GLY A 316 -9.45 5.28 13.36
C GLY A 316 -10.10 5.18 11.98
N ALA A 317 -11.04 4.24 11.82
CA ALA A 317 -11.73 4.00 10.56
C ALA A 317 -12.47 5.24 10.01
N PRO A 318 -13.21 6.04 10.81
CA PRO A 318 -13.87 7.25 10.29
C PRO A 318 -12.89 8.26 9.69
N ALA A 319 -11.72 8.44 10.29
CA ALA A 319 -10.68 9.32 9.75
C ALA A 319 -10.14 8.82 8.41
N LEU A 320 -9.96 7.51 8.27
CA LEU A 320 -9.49 6.93 7.01
C LEU A 320 -10.57 7.06 5.91
N VAL A 321 -11.85 6.88 6.23
CA VAL A 321 -12.95 7.13 5.27
C VAL A 321 -12.91 8.58 4.79
N ARG A 322 -12.85 9.55 5.71
CA ARG A 322 -12.78 10.98 5.36
C ARG A 322 -11.54 11.30 4.52
N ALA A 323 -10.39 10.72 4.86
CA ALA A 323 -9.17 10.90 4.09
C ALA A 323 -9.29 10.36 2.65
N LEU A 324 -9.98 9.23 2.47
CA LEU A 324 -10.23 8.65 1.14
C LEU A 324 -11.23 9.50 0.32
N GLU A 325 -12.22 10.11 0.96
CA GLU A 325 -13.14 11.06 0.30
C GLU A 325 -12.40 12.29 -0.22
N LEU A 326 -11.55 12.90 0.60
CA LEU A 326 -10.72 14.02 0.16
C LEU A 326 -9.73 13.62 -0.94
N LEU A 327 -9.21 12.41 -0.89
CA LEU A 327 -8.37 11.86 -1.96
C LEU A 327 -9.17 11.72 -3.26
N GLU A 328 -10.42 11.26 -3.19
CA GLU A 328 -11.31 11.19 -4.36
C GLU A 328 -11.57 12.56 -4.97
N ASP A 329 -11.82 13.57 -4.14
CA ASP A 329 -12.00 14.94 -4.61
C ASP A 329 -10.75 15.45 -5.35
N GLU A 330 -9.55 15.18 -4.83
CA GLU A 330 -8.30 15.50 -5.52
C GLU A 330 -8.14 14.75 -6.85
N VAL A 331 -8.50 13.47 -6.89
CA VAL A 331 -8.44 12.66 -8.12
C VAL A 331 -9.41 13.20 -9.17
N ARG A 332 -10.65 13.47 -8.80
CA ARG A 332 -11.66 14.04 -9.71
C ARG A 332 -11.22 15.41 -10.24
N ALA A 333 -10.70 16.26 -9.37
CA ALA A 333 -10.17 17.56 -9.76
C ALA A 333 -8.97 17.42 -10.73
N ALA A 334 -8.05 16.50 -10.46
CA ALA A 334 -6.89 16.26 -11.34
C ALA A 334 -7.32 15.77 -12.72
N LEU A 335 -8.21 14.77 -12.81
CA LEU A 335 -8.75 14.26 -14.09
C LEU A 335 -9.47 15.38 -14.87
N GLY A 336 -10.36 16.13 -14.21
CA GLY A 336 -11.07 17.24 -14.81
C GLY A 336 -10.13 18.33 -15.34
N MET A 337 -9.10 18.72 -14.56
CA MET A 337 -8.09 19.70 -15.00
C MET A 337 -7.18 19.16 -16.12
N LEU A 338 -7.00 17.85 -16.20
CA LEU A 338 -6.31 17.21 -17.33
C LEU A 338 -7.15 17.19 -18.62
N GLY A 339 -8.44 17.43 -18.51
CA GLY A 339 -9.40 17.38 -19.63
C GLY A 339 -9.76 15.94 -20.01
N VAL A 340 -9.80 15.04 -19.04
CA VAL A 340 -10.20 13.63 -19.19
C VAL A 340 -11.32 13.30 -18.22
N THR A 341 -12.14 12.30 -18.56
CA THR A 341 -13.30 11.89 -17.78
C THR A 341 -13.09 10.57 -17.04
N SER A 342 -12.01 9.85 -17.35
CA SER A 342 -11.65 8.58 -16.73
C SER A 342 -10.16 8.31 -16.89
N TYR A 343 -9.66 7.23 -16.25
CA TYR A 343 -8.26 6.77 -16.40
C TYR A 343 -7.96 6.16 -17.77
N ALA A 344 -8.97 5.82 -18.56
CA ALA A 344 -8.80 5.17 -19.86
C ALA A 344 -8.44 6.16 -20.99
N GLU A 345 -8.57 7.48 -20.76
CA GLU A 345 -8.27 8.55 -21.72
C GLU A 345 -6.84 9.09 -21.58
#